data_1622ac575dc21ec0de96c1ba6e2df624
#
_entry.id   1622ac575dc21ec0de96c1ba6e2df624
#
_cell.length_a   1.000
_cell.length_b   1.000
_cell.length_c   1.000
_cell.angle_alpha   90.00
_cell.angle_beta   90.00
_cell.angle_gamma   90.00
#
_symmetry.space_group_name_H-M   'P 1'
#
loop_
_entity.id
_entity.type
_entity.pdbx_description
1 polymer ?
#
loop_
_entity_poly.entity_id
_entity_poly.type
_entity_poly.pdbx_seq_one_letter_code
_entity_poly.pdbx_strand_id
1 'polypeptide(L)'
;MPKCANCGREIEEGDTFCKYCGTKLIELPENQTNAGSPMEDEVESVVVKRLDAIKNRDEAAVRALLDERYSKFDDWPPFTRQEAAEALTSEFGAFKVLSNYSYELKDFEANVLGDSAVATFQLHYQGAMRNTPFDVTSRVTSVLRKEDSGWKVVHEHFSRFPEETRQQYMPPRRSMQP
;
A
#
# COMPACT_ATOMS: atom_id res chain seq x y z
N MET A 1 -17.62 -27.14 -29.93
CA MET A 1 -17.07 -25.86 -29.43
C MET A 1 -17.91 -25.42 -28.26
N PRO A 2 -17.30 -25.04 -27.15
CA PRO A 2 -18.03 -24.53 -25.98
C PRO A 2 -18.75 -23.22 -26.34
N LYS A 3 -19.86 -22.93 -25.64
CA LYS A 3 -20.65 -21.72 -25.85
C LYS A 3 -20.59 -20.83 -24.60
N CYS A 4 -20.51 -19.52 -24.79
CA CYS A 4 -20.59 -18.56 -23.72
C CYS A 4 -21.95 -18.63 -23.01
N ALA A 5 -21.94 -18.82 -21.70
CA ALA A 5 -23.16 -18.94 -20.89
C ALA A 5 -24.01 -17.66 -20.88
N ASN A 6 -23.40 -16.49 -21.13
CA ASN A 6 -24.09 -15.21 -21.13
C ASN A 6 -24.72 -14.85 -22.49
N CYS A 7 -23.98 -15.02 -23.61
CA CYS A 7 -24.44 -14.58 -24.91
C CYS A 7 -24.70 -15.72 -25.91
N GLY A 8 -24.47 -16.98 -25.55
CA GLY A 8 -24.73 -18.18 -26.35
C GLY A 8 -23.82 -18.39 -27.58
N ARG A 9 -22.88 -17.48 -27.85
CA ARG A 9 -21.96 -17.58 -28.99
C ARG A 9 -20.84 -18.57 -28.72
N GLU A 10 -20.30 -19.16 -29.79
CA GLU A 10 -19.18 -20.09 -29.69
C GLU A 10 -17.90 -19.38 -29.26
N ILE A 11 -17.15 -20.04 -28.37
CA ILE A 11 -15.91 -19.60 -27.79
C ILE A 11 -14.83 -20.64 -28.03
N GLU A 12 -13.56 -20.22 -27.91
CA GLU A 12 -12.44 -21.13 -28.05
C GLU A 12 -12.10 -21.77 -26.67
N GLU A 13 -11.61 -22.98 -26.72
CA GLU A 13 -11.19 -23.68 -25.48
C GLU A 13 -9.94 -22.99 -24.92
N GLY A 14 -10.02 -22.46 -23.67
CA GLY A 14 -8.95 -21.69 -23.07
C GLY A 14 -9.17 -20.15 -23.06
N ASP A 15 -10.22 -19.65 -23.71
CA ASP A 15 -10.56 -18.23 -23.61
C ASP A 15 -10.88 -17.83 -22.16
N THR A 16 -10.23 -16.80 -21.66
CA THR A 16 -10.48 -16.25 -20.32
C THR A 16 -11.71 -15.36 -20.29
N PHE A 17 -12.02 -14.70 -21.43
CA PHE A 17 -13.17 -13.81 -21.60
C PHE A 17 -13.84 -14.06 -22.94
N CYS A 18 -15.16 -13.93 -22.98
CA CYS A 18 -15.92 -14.00 -24.21
C CYS A 18 -15.60 -12.80 -25.10
N LYS A 19 -15.03 -13.03 -26.30
CA LYS A 19 -14.69 -12.00 -27.29
C LYS A 19 -15.89 -11.21 -27.83
N TYR A 20 -17.09 -11.68 -27.57
CA TYR A 20 -18.32 -11.04 -28.06
C TYR A 20 -19.06 -10.19 -27.03
N CYS A 21 -19.03 -10.58 -25.76
CA CYS A 21 -19.78 -9.89 -24.70
C CYS A 21 -18.93 -9.52 -23.48
N GLY A 22 -17.63 -9.83 -23.46
CA GLY A 22 -16.73 -9.52 -22.37
C GLY A 22 -16.93 -10.35 -21.10
N THR A 23 -17.88 -11.31 -21.09
CA THR A 23 -18.12 -12.14 -19.90
C THR A 23 -16.91 -13.03 -19.63
N LYS A 24 -16.48 -13.10 -18.38
CA LYS A 24 -15.42 -13.99 -17.91
C LYS A 24 -15.88 -15.44 -18.05
N LEU A 25 -15.09 -16.26 -18.71
CA LEU A 25 -15.42 -17.65 -19.08
C LEU A 25 -14.75 -18.69 -18.19
N ILE A 26 -13.61 -18.35 -17.62
CA ILE A 26 -12.92 -19.16 -16.65
C ILE A 26 -13.11 -18.47 -15.32
N GLU A 27 -13.73 -19.12 -14.37
CA GLU A 27 -13.49 -18.80 -12.97
C GLU A 27 -12.03 -19.20 -12.74
N LEU A 28 -11.13 -18.20 -12.82
CA LEU A 28 -9.84 -18.36 -12.14
C LEU A 28 -10.22 -18.77 -10.71
N PRO A 29 -9.62 -19.83 -10.14
CA PRO A 29 -9.96 -20.22 -8.78
C PRO A 29 -10.00 -18.92 -7.99
N GLU A 30 -11.18 -18.63 -7.39
CA GLU A 30 -11.34 -17.48 -6.49
C GLU A 30 -10.13 -17.55 -5.60
N ASN A 31 -9.36 -16.48 -5.62
CA ASN A 31 -8.18 -16.36 -4.79
C ASN A 31 -8.58 -16.92 -3.43
N GLN A 32 -8.14 -18.13 -3.12
CA GLN A 32 -8.36 -18.72 -1.82
C GLN A 32 -7.93 -17.60 -0.89
N THR A 33 -8.82 -17.18 -0.01
CA THR A 33 -8.49 -16.28 1.09
C THR A 33 -7.18 -16.79 1.64
N ASN A 34 -6.09 -16.18 1.17
CA ASN A 34 -4.75 -16.63 1.43
C ASN A 34 -4.56 -16.55 2.95
N ALA A 35 -4.58 -17.72 3.59
CA ALA A 35 -3.69 -17.88 4.70
C ALA A 35 -2.31 -17.59 4.10
N GLY A 36 -1.73 -16.43 4.41
CA GLY A 36 -0.51 -15.92 3.81
C GLY A 36 0.57 -17.00 3.82
N SER A 37 1.41 -17.05 2.81
CA SER A 37 2.55 -17.94 2.89
C SER A 37 3.41 -17.53 4.10
N PRO A 38 4.15 -18.42 4.76
CA PRO A 38 5.01 -18.05 5.88
C PRO A 38 5.94 -16.87 5.57
N MET A 39 6.32 -16.67 4.31
CA MET A 39 7.15 -15.54 3.88
C MET A 39 6.35 -14.23 3.76
N GLU A 40 5.09 -14.30 3.38
CA GLU A 40 4.20 -13.13 3.35
C GLU A 40 3.88 -12.65 4.78
N ASP A 41 3.69 -13.59 5.72
CA ASP A 41 3.52 -13.29 7.15
C ASP A 41 4.79 -12.63 7.74
N GLU A 42 5.99 -13.08 7.32
CA GLU A 42 7.25 -12.43 7.70
C GLU A 42 7.31 -10.98 7.19
N VAL A 43 6.89 -10.73 5.94
CA VAL A 43 6.86 -9.39 5.34
C VAL A 43 5.86 -8.49 6.08
N GLU A 44 4.65 -8.98 6.36
CA GLU A 44 3.65 -8.25 7.14
C GLU A 44 4.20 -7.90 8.53
N SER A 45 4.82 -8.87 9.21
CA SER A 45 5.44 -8.64 10.52
C SER A 45 6.48 -7.52 10.50
N VAL A 46 7.28 -7.39 9.43
CA VAL A 46 8.26 -6.31 9.29
C VAL A 46 7.57 -4.97 9.09
N VAL A 47 6.54 -4.90 8.25
CA VAL A 47 5.74 -3.68 8.04
C VAL A 47 5.08 -3.23 9.35
N VAL A 48 4.44 -4.14 10.08
CA VAL A 48 3.82 -3.83 11.38
C VAL A 48 4.86 -3.35 12.39
N LYS A 49 6.00 -4.03 12.51
CA LYS A 49 7.10 -3.59 13.40
C LYS A 49 7.61 -2.19 13.04
N ARG A 50 7.67 -1.86 11.74
CA ARG A 50 8.05 -0.54 11.26
C ARG A 50 7.06 0.53 11.70
N LEU A 51 5.76 0.26 11.57
CA LEU A 51 4.69 1.17 12.02
C LEU A 51 4.65 1.31 13.54
N ASP A 52 4.86 0.23 14.28
CA ASP A 52 4.95 0.26 15.75
C ASP A 52 6.18 1.03 16.22
N ALA A 53 7.32 0.91 15.55
CA ALA A 53 8.51 1.69 15.87
C ALA A 53 8.25 3.20 15.68
N ILE A 54 7.53 3.61 14.64
CA ILE A 54 7.08 5.00 14.45
C ILE A 54 6.15 5.44 15.59
N LYS A 55 5.15 4.62 15.92
CA LYS A 55 4.20 4.89 17.00
C LYS A 55 4.89 5.08 18.34
N ASN A 56 5.89 4.25 18.62
CA ASN A 56 6.67 4.30 19.83
C ASN A 56 7.82 5.32 19.80
N ARG A 57 8.07 5.97 18.64
CA ARG A 57 9.17 6.90 18.39
C ARG A 57 10.55 6.26 18.65
N ASP A 58 10.64 4.97 18.35
CA ASP A 58 11.87 4.19 18.54
C ASP A 58 12.77 4.30 17.31
N GLU A 59 13.66 5.31 17.34
CA GLU A 59 14.63 5.56 16.28
C GLU A 59 15.54 4.35 15.99
N ALA A 60 15.91 3.59 17.02
CA ALA A 60 16.79 2.45 16.86
C ALA A 60 16.07 1.29 16.16
N ALA A 61 14.83 1.00 16.55
CA ALA A 61 14.00 0.00 15.88
C ALA A 61 13.68 0.40 14.43
N VAL A 62 13.39 1.68 14.16
CA VAL A 62 13.21 2.18 12.80
C VAL A 62 14.44 1.89 11.95
N ARG A 63 15.63 2.29 12.39
CA ARG A 63 16.89 2.06 11.66
C ARG A 63 17.15 0.57 11.41
N ALA A 64 16.87 -0.27 12.42
CA ALA A 64 17.11 -1.70 12.34
C ALA A 64 16.25 -2.42 11.27
N LEU A 65 15.13 -1.84 10.87
CA LEU A 65 14.20 -2.40 9.88
C LEU A 65 14.46 -1.90 8.46
N LEU A 66 15.30 -0.88 8.27
CA LEU A 66 15.59 -0.29 6.96
C LEU A 66 16.88 -0.86 6.36
N ASP A 67 16.87 -0.98 5.03
CA ASP A 67 18.08 -1.24 4.24
C ASP A 67 18.96 0.02 4.19
N GLU A 68 20.26 -0.12 3.99
CA GLU A 68 21.20 1.00 3.85
C GLU A 68 20.85 1.91 2.64
N ARG A 69 20.20 1.33 1.61
CA ARG A 69 19.76 2.02 0.38
C ARG A 69 18.31 2.49 0.47
N TYR A 70 17.76 2.58 1.69
CA TYR A 70 16.38 3.01 1.88
C TYR A 70 16.11 4.35 1.22
N SER A 71 14.95 4.46 0.61
CA SER A 71 14.42 5.71 0.08
C SER A 71 12.90 5.76 0.24
N LYS A 72 12.32 6.95 0.22
CA LYS A 72 10.86 7.08 0.22
C LYS A 72 10.35 8.24 -0.61
N PHE A 73 9.10 8.11 -1.05
CA PHE A 73 8.20 9.23 -1.34
C PHE A 73 7.19 9.33 -0.21
N ASP A 74 7.10 10.51 0.41
CA ASP A 74 6.19 10.75 1.52
C ASP A 74 4.93 11.49 1.04
N ASP A 75 3.82 11.31 1.71
CA ASP A 75 2.60 12.09 1.53
C ASP A 75 2.57 13.36 2.41
N TRP A 76 3.69 13.67 3.07
CA TRP A 76 4.01 14.93 3.75
C TRP A 76 5.13 15.68 3.02
N PRO A 77 5.20 17.02 3.13
CA PRO A 77 6.30 17.77 2.55
C PRO A 77 7.67 17.19 2.95
N PRO A 78 8.63 17.16 1.99
CA PRO A 78 8.69 17.94 0.75
C PRO A 78 8.03 17.29 -0.48
N PHE A 79 7.37 16.15 -0.40
CA PHE A 79 6.73 15.40 -1.50
C PHE A 79 7.71 14.96 -2.60
N THR A 80 8.99 15.03 -2.36
CA THR A 80 10.05 14.58 -3.25
C THR A 80 10.62 13.25 -2.77
N ARG A 81 11.36 12.56 -3.63
CA ARG A 81 12.11 11.39 -3.21
C ARG A 81 13.16 11.80 -2.17
N GLN A 82 13.18 11.11 -1.07
CA GLN A 82 14.14 11.27 0.03
C GLN A 82 15.01 10.02 0.10
N GLU A 83 16.31 10.18 0.18
CA GLU A 83 17.24 9.10 0.48
C GLU A 83 17.30 8.85 1.99
N ALA A 84 17.89 7.72 2.42
CA ALA A 84 17.85 7.25 3.81
C ALA A 84 18.17 8.31 4.87
N ALA A 85 19.25 9.07 4.68
CA ALA A 85 19.68 10.08 5.66
C ALA A 85 18.66 11.23 5.79
N GLU A 86 18.10 11.70 4.67
CA GLU A 86 17.11 12.77 4.63
C GLU A 86 15.78 12.28 5.20
N ALA A 87 15.32 11.10 4.78
CA ALA A 87 14.10 10.48 5.26
C ALA A 87 14.09 10.29 6.77
N LEU A 88 15.18 9.74 7.32
CA LEU A 88 15.32 9.52 8.76
C LEU A 88 15.44 10.85 9.55
N THR A 89 16.12 11.83 9.00
CA THR A 89 16.20 13.17 9.62
C THR A 89 14.82 13.80 9.74
N SER A 90 14.03 13.72 8.67
CA SER A 90 12.65 14.22 8.64
C SER A 90 11.76 13.49 9.63
N GLU A 91 11.80 12.15 9.60
CA GLU A 91 10.96 11.29 10.45
C GLU A 91 11.28 11.48 11.93
N PHE A 92 12.56 11.47 12.32
CA PHE A 92 12.97 11.68 13.72
C PHE A 92 12.75 13.13 14.18
N GLY A 93 12.80 14.09 13.24
CA GLY A 93 12.36 15.46 13.50
C GLY A 93 10.86 15.51 13.86
N ALA A 94 10.04 14.75 13.14
CA ALA A 94 8.62 14.63 13.43
C ALA A 94 8.33 13.97 14.80
N PHE A 95 9.09 12.96 15.20
CA PHE A 95 8.94 12.29 16.51
C PHE A 95 8.98 13.26 17.71
N LYS A 96 9.73 14.35 17.60
CA LYS A 96 9.87 15.35 18.66
C LYS A 96 8.62 16.18 18.90
N VAL A 97 7.74 16.24 17.92
CA VAL A 97 6.53 17.10 17.92
C VAL A 97 5.24 16.32 17.68
N LEU A 98 5.35 15.01 17.46
CA LEU A 98 4.22 14.11 17.26
C LEU A 98 3.59 13.73 18.60
N SER A 99 2.28 13.78 18.71
CA SER A 99 1.51 13.33 19.88
C SER A 99 0.25 12.58 19.48
N ASN A 100 -0.23 11.72 20.38
CA ASN A 100 -1.48 10.96 20.21
C ASN A 100 -1.55 10.16 18.90
N TYR A 101 -0.40 9.68 18.41
CA TYR A 101 -0.33 8.94 17.17
C TYR A 101 -0.93 7.55 17.33
N SER A 102 -1.81 7.20 16.41
CA SER A 102 -2.33 5.85 16.23
C SER A 102 -2.45 5.55 14.75
N TYR A 103 -2.45 4.27 14.41
CA TYR A 103 -2.65 3.82 13.03
C TYR A 103 -3.53 2.57 12.96
N GLU A 104 -4.13 2.37 11.81
CA GLU A 104 -4.85 1.17 11.40
C GLU A 104 -4.36 0.76 10.00
N LEU A 105 -3.98 -0.51 9.85
CA LEU A 105 -3.55 -1.09 8.58
C LEU A 105 -4.70 -1.92 8.01
N LYS A 106 -5.02 -1.72 6.73
CA LYS A 106 -6.10 -2.43 6.01
C LYS A 106 -5.60 -2.93 4.66
N ASP A 107 -6.29 -3.93 4.14
CA ASP A 107 -6.11 -4.47 2.79
C ASP A 107 -4.62 -4.78 2.49
N PHE A 108 -3.96 -5.44 3.46
CA PHE A 108 -2.57 -5.82 3.31
C PHE A 108 -2.44 -6.98 2.33
N GLU A 109 -1.60 -6.81 1.33
CA GLU A 109 -1.20 -7.84 0.38
C GLU A 109 0.31 -7.81 0.20
N ALA A 110 0.95 -8.96 0.19
CA ALA A 110 2.37 -9.11 -0.10
C ALA A 110 2.60 -10.09 -1.26
N ASN A 111 3.52 -9.74 -2.14
CA ASN A 111 4.01 -10.61 -3.20
C ASN A 111 5.50 -10.83 -3.00
N VAL A 112 5.89 -12.07 -2.69
CA VAL A 112 7.29 -12.45 -2.48
C VAL A 112 7.88 -12.99 -3.80
N LEU A 113 8.99 -12.40 -4.22
CA LEU A 113 9.67 -12.64 -5.48
C LEU A 113 11.14 -13.01 -5.20
N GLY A 114 11.38 -14.23 -4.73
CA GLY A 114 12.71 -14.67 -4.28
C GLY A 114 13.17 -13.87 -3.05
N ASP A 115 14.27 -13.15 -3.16
CA ASP A 115 14.82 -12.33 -2.07
C ASP A 115 14.24 -10.89 -2.03
N SER A 116 13.19 -10.65 -2.79
CA SER A 116 12.48 -9.36 -2.80
C SER A 116 11.00 -9.56 -2.51
N ALA A 117 10.36 -8.55 -1.92
CA ALA A 117 8.92 -8.54 -1.73
C ALA A 117 8.36 -7.16 -2.02
N VAL A 118 7.12 -7.12 -2.49
CA VAL A 118 6.33 -5.91 -2.62
C VAL A 118 5.09 -6.07 -1.75
N ALA A 119 4.92 -5.19 -0.78
CA ALA A 119 3.72 -5.12 0.04
C ALA A 119 2.92 -3.87 -0.33
N THR A 120 1.61 -4.01 -0.42
CA THR A 120 0.67 -2.91 -0.64
C THR A 120 -0.40 -2.95 0.42
N PHE A 121 -0.79 -1.79 0.93
CA PHE A 121 -1.82 -1.68 1.97
C PHE A 121 -2.40 -0.26 2.03
N GLN A 122 -3.51 -0.13 2.73
CA GLN A 122 -4.04 1.15 3.16
C GLN A 122 -3.61 1.41 4.61
N LEU A 123 -3.11 2.60 4.86
CA LEU A 123 -2.73 3.06 6.19
C LEU A 123 -3.60 4.26 6.56
N HIS A 124 -4.48 4.07 7.54
CA HIS A 124 -5.15 5.16 8.21
C HIS A 124 -4.36 5.53 9.44
N TYR A 125 -3.97 6.79 9.57
CA TYR A 125 -3.21 7.25 10.72
C TYR A 125 -3.65 8.64 11.17
N GLN A 126 -3.66 8.84 12.47
CA GLN A 126 -4.11 10.06 13.10
C GLN A 126 -3.19 10.46 14.26
N GLY A 127 -3.22 11.73 14.61
CA GLY A 127 -2.42 12.28 15.70
C GLY A 127 -2.43 13.80 15.71
N ALA A 128 -1.39 14.40 16.31
CA ALA A 128 -1.18 15.83 16.21
C ALA A 128 0.31 16.15 16.05
N MET A 129 0.60 17.12 15.18
CA MET A 129 1.93 17.71 14.97
C MET A 129 1.93 19.11 15.56
N ARG A 130 2.74 19.37 16.62
CA ARG A 130 2.75 20.66 17.34
C ARG A 130 1.34 21.15 17.69
N ASN A 131 0.50 20.26 18.23
CA ASN A 131 -0.90 20.51 18.58
C ASN A 131 -1.88 20.72 17.40
N THR A 132 -1.42 20.62 16.16
CA THR A 132 -2.30 20.63 14.98
C THR A 132 -2.72 19.19 14.70
N PRO A 133 -4.01 18.84 14.84
CA PRO A 133 -4.50 17.49 14.59
C PRO A 133 -4.40 17.15 13.10
N PHE A 134 -4.18 15.88 12.82
CA PHE A 134 -4.29 15.30 11.48
C PHE A 134 -5.02 13.96 11.54
N ASP A 135 -5.68 13.62 10.46
CA ASP A 135 -6.37 12.37 10.20
C ASP A 135 -6.23 12.08 8.72
N VAL A 136 -5.46 11.06 8.36
CA VAL A 136 -5.04 10.81 6.99
C VAL A 136 -5.18 9.33 6.65
N THR A 137 -5.66 9.04 5.45
CA THR A 137 -5.59 7.71 4.86
C THR A 137 -4.72 7.74 3.62
N SER A 138 -3.74 6.84 3.56
CA SER A 138 -2.80 6.74 2.45
C SER A 138 -2.74 5.31 1.90
N ARG A 139 -2.52 5.20 0.60
CA ARG A 139 -2.10 3.97 -0.04
C ARG A 139 -0.60 3.89 0.09
N VAL A 140 -0.11 2.75 0.51
CA VAL A 140 1.32 2.54 0.72
C VAL A 140 1.80 1.37 -0.14
N THR A 141 2.95 1.55 -0.74
CA THR A 141 3.73 0.46 -1.34
C THR A 141 5.06 0.40 -0.61
N SER A 142 5.38 -0.76 -0.05
CA SER A 142 6.68 -1.04 0.56
C SER A 142 7.40 -2.11 -0.25
N VAL A 143 8.65 -1.85 -0.59
CA VAL A 143 9.54 -2.83 -1.23
C VAL A 143 10.53 -3.29 -0.19
N LEU A 144 10.65 -4.61 -0.04
CA LEU A 144 11.53 -5.24 0.94
C LEU A 144 12.54 -6.15 0.24
N ARG A 145 13.68 -6.33 0.88
CA ARG A 145 14.73 -7.26 0.48
C ARG A 145 15.06 -8.19 1.64
N LYS A 146 15.25 -9.46 1.35
CA LYS A 146 15.66 -10.46 2.34
C LYS A 146 17.19 -10.45 2.49
N GLU A 147 17.64 -10.36 3.72
CA GLU A 147 19.03 -10.50 4.14
C GLU A 147 19.17 -11.68 5.11
N ASP A 148 20.38 -12.03 5.49
CA ASP A 148 20.62 -13.07 6.50
C ASP A 148 19.95 -12.76 7.83
N SER A 149 19.81 -11.46 8.15
CA SER A 149 19.16 -10.95 9.37
C SER A 149 17.63 -10.83 9.28
N GLY A 150 17.03 -11.18 8.14
CA GLY A 150 15.60 -11.04 7.85
C GLY A 150 15.27 -9.98 6.81
N TRP A 151 13.99 -9.67 6.67
CA TRP A 151 13.53 -8.69 5.69
C TRP A 151 13.86 -7.24 6.14
N LYS A 152 14.30 -6.41 5.17
CA LYS A 152 14.57 -4.98 5.33
C LYS A 152 13.77 -4.18 4.31
N VAL A 153 13.24 -3.03 4.73
CA VAL A 153 12.54 -2.11 3.85
C VAL A 153 13.55 -1.31 3.02
N VAL A 154 13.44 -1.39 1.70
CA VAL A 154 14.30 -0.70 0.73
C VAL A 154 13.65 0.58 0.23
N HIS A 155 12.32 0.54 0.05
CA HIS A 155 11.60 1.70 -0.47
C HIS A 155 10.18 1.74 0.09
N GLU A 156 9.69 2.95 0.39
CA GLU A 156 8.29 3.19 0.72
C GLU A 156 7.74 4.34 -0.14
N HIS A 157 6.52 4.16 -0.62
CA HIS A 157 5.78 5.21 -1.31
C HIS A 157 4.41 5.38 -0.65
N PHE A 158 4.19 6.56 -0.08
CA PHE A 158 2.92 6.96 0.50
C PHE A 158 2.18 7.90 -0.46
N SER A 159 0.90 7.66 -0.64
CA SER A 159 0.03 8.45 -1.51
C SER A 159 -1.34 8.61 -0.86
N ARG A 160 -1.71 9.83 -0.52
CA ARG A 160 -3.02 10.11 0.10
C ARG A 160 -4.17 9.58 -0.73
N PHE A 161 -5.19 9.08 -0.04
CA PHE A 161 -6.39 8.60 -0.69
C PHE A 161 -7.11 9.80 -1.34
N PRO A 162 -7.58 9.69 -2.60
CA PRO A 162 -8.07 10.83 -3.36
C PRO A 162 -9.49 11.27 -2.98
N GLU A 163 -9.90 11.22 -1.73
CA GLU A 163 -11.25 11.60 -1.31
C GLU A 163 -11.57 13.07 -1.63
N GLU A 164 -10.60 13.96 -1.50
CA GLU A 164 -10.78 15.39 -1.84
C GLU A 164 -10.77 15.66 -3.36
N THR A 165 -10.12 14.79 -4.15
CA THR A 165 -10.00 14.99 -5.59
C THR A 165 -11.27 14.56 -6.36
N ARG A 166 -12.13 13.75 -5.75
CA ARG A 166 -13.36 13.27 -6.39
C ARG A 166 -14.35 14.39 -6.69
N GLN A 167 -14.36 15.45 -5.90
CA GLN A 167 -15.22 16.63 -6.14
C GLN A 167 -14.69 17.54 -7.26
N GLN A 168 -13.37 17.61 -7.45
CA GLN A 168 -12.76 18.46 -8.48
C GLN A 168 -12.83 17.87 -9.89
N TYR A 169 -12.94 16.55 -10.02
CA TYR A 169 -13.02 15.87 -11.31
C TYR A 169 -14.41 15.45 -11.76
N MET A 170 -15.45 15.73 -10.99
CA MET A 170 -16.82 15.57 -11.48
C MET A 170 -17.15 16.77 -12.39
N PRO A 171 -17.37 16.57 -13.70
CA PRO A 171 -17.93 17.62 -14.55
C PRO A 171 -19.27 18.04 -13.96
N PRO A 172 -19.59 19.34 -13.97
CA PRO A 172 -20.88 19.82 -13.48
C PRO A 172 -22.00 19.03 -14.18
N ARG A 173 -22.92 18.45 -13.40
CA ARG A 173 -24.09 17.78 -13.94
C ARG A 173 -24.77 18.79 -14.85
N ARG A 174 -24.80 18.49 -16.17
CA ARG A 174 -25.64 19.25 -17.09
C ARG A 174 -27.07 19.16 -16.54
N SER A 175 -27.60 20.28 -16.08
CA SER A 175 -29.00 20.40 -15.80
C SER A 175 -29.74 20.12 -17.11
N MET A 176 -30.40 18.98 -17.20
CA MET A 176 -31.43 18.78 -18.18
C MET A 176 -32.52 19.80 -17.83
N GLN A 177 -32.55 20.90 -18.53
CA GLN A 177 -33.72 21.75 -18.55
C GLN A 177 -34.82 21.04 -19.36
N PRO A 178 -36.08 21.14 -18.91
CA PRO A 178 -37.23 20.48 -19.54
C PRO A 178 -37.48 20.98 -20.93
#